data_923551dc344c83863efab414c816f90c
#
_entry.id   923551dc344c83863efab414c816f90c
#
_cell.length_a   1.000
_cell.length_b   1.000
_cell.length_c   1.000
_cell.angle_alpha   90.00
_cell.angle_beta   90.00
_cell.angle_gamma   90.00
#
_symmetry.space_group_name_H-M   'P 1'
#
loop_
_entity.id
_entity.type
_entity.pdbx_description
1 polymer ?
#
loop_
_entity_poly.entity_id
_entity_poly.type
_entity_poly.pdbx_seq_one_letter_code
_entity_poly.pdbx_strand_id
1 'polypeptide(L)'
;MDGTLLASNLGFPEGPVVMPDGAIVFCDGNTGELRSWKDGALDTYAYTGGSPWGAVLGSDGAIYVTQGGPVPGSDESGVVSGIQRVDADGTVELLSSSIAGHTLIGPNDLAFGPDGRLWFTDSGSEQDFRFDVRVPGKLYVLDATGGGELLMERPEVYPNGIAFDEHERMYWTESAARRICRLDDGKGTVWAQLSDGHVPDGMAFAADGRAFVCTTVSGGVTVLSAGGEVLEEIHLGEHATNCIFAGSTLYVTATKVADIHVDQRTGTFWSVETDATGLPLIPGRL
;
A
#
# COMPACT_ATOMS: atom_id res chain seq x y z
N MET A 1 20.27 -5.45 -8.23
CA MET A 1 19.32 -6.57 -8.51
C MET A 1 18.52 -6.22 -9.75
N ASP A 2 18.21 -7.20 -10.60
CA ASP A 2 17.45 -6.98 -11.84
C ASP A 2 15.99 -7.45 -11.64
N GLY A 3 15.03 -6.65 -12.13
CA GLY A 3 13.60 -7.00 -12.09
C GLY A 3 13.18 -7.82 -13.31
N THR A 4 12.26 -8.75 -13.12
CA THR A 4 11.57 -9.50 -14.18
C THR A 4 10.15 -8.98 -14.31
N LEU A 5 9.78 -8.49 -15.50
CA LEU A 5 8.41 -8.05 -15.79
C LEU A 5 7.49 -9.27 -15.89
N LEU A 6 6.46 -9.31 -15.06
CA LEU A 6 5.48 -10.40 -14.96
C LEU A 6 4.18 -10.10 -15.71
N ALA A 7 3.71 -8.85 -15.61
CA ALA A 7 2.51 -8.39 -16.29
C ALA A 7 2.63 -6.91 -16.66
N SER A 8 1.91 -6.50 -17.69
CA SER A 8 1.85 -5.12 -18.18
C SER A 8 0.44 -4.80 -18.65
N ASN A 9 0.22 -3.54 -19.04
CA ASN A 9 -1.07 -3.08 -19.53
C ASN A 9 -2.15 -3.12 -18.41
N LEU A 10 -1.72 -2.95 -17.15
CA LEU A 10 -2.55 -2.77 -15.98
C LEU A 10 -3.00 -1.31 -15.88
N GLY A 11 -4.00 -1.03 -15.06
CA GLY A 11 -4.40 0.34 -14.74
C GLY A 11 -3.36 1.01 -13.83
N PHE A 12 -3.67 1.13 -12.55
CA PHE A 12 -2.75 1.61 -11.52
C PHE A 12 -2.62 0.52 -10.43
N PRO A 13 -1.67 -0.41 -10.59
CA PRO A 13 -1.51 -1.51 -9.65
C PRO A 13 -0.89 -1.05 -8.34
N GLU A 14 -1.44 -1.57 -7.21
CA GLU A 14 -1.11 -1.22 -5.84
C GLU A 14 -1.32 -2.40 -4.89
N GLY A 15 -0.91 -2.28 -3.64
CA GLY A 15 -1.25 -3.14 -2.52
C GLY A 15 -1.14 -4.65 -2.80
N PRO A 16 0.04 -5.18 -3.15
CA PRO A 16 0.18 -6.61 -3.44
C PRO A 16 0.05 -7.46 -2.17
N VAL A 17 -0.62 -8.62 -2.30
CA VAL A 17 -0.89 -9.59 -1.23
C VAL A 17 -0.47 -10.98 -1.69
N VAL A 18 0.25 -11.72 -0.84
CA VAL A 18 0.61 -13.13 -1.09
C VAL A 18 -0.51 -14.03 -0.57
N MET A 19 -1.13 -14.78 -1.46
CA MET A 19 -2.20 -15.73 -1.12
C MET A 19 -1.62 -17.09 -0.68
N PRO A 20 -2.35 -17.87 0.14
CA PRO A 20 -1.88 -19.17 0.64
C PRO A 20 -1.57 -20.20 -0.46
N ASP A 21 -2.17 -20.05 -1.64
CA ASP A 21 -1.96 -20.92 -2.79
C ASP A 21 -0.80 -20.46 -3.71
N GLY A 22 -0.09 -19.39 -3.29
CA GLY A 22 1.04 -18.80 -4.01
C GLY A 22 0.66 -17.78 -5.08
N ALA A 23 -0.64 -17.48 -5.26
CA ALA A 23 -1.05 -16.35 -6.11
C ALA A 23 -0.64 -15.01 -5.47
N ILE A 24 -0.37 -14.01 -6.30
CA ILE A 24 -0.24 -12.62 -5.84
C ILE A 24 -1.47 -11.86 -6.28
N VAL A 25 -2.25 -11.38 -5.30
CA VAL A 25 -3.38 -10.50 -5.56
C VAL A 25 -2.94 -9.05 -5.34
N PHE A 26 -3.38 -8.12 -6.17
CA PHE A 26 -3.07 -6.70 -6.02
C PHE A 26 -4.25 -5.83 -6.47
N CYS A 27 -4.34 -4.64 -5.92
CA CYS A 27 -5.32 -3.63 -6.29
C CYS A 27 -5.01 -3.07 -7.69
N ASP A 28 -6.04 -2.70 -8.45
CA ASP A 28 -5.91 -1.89 -9.66
C ASP A 28 -6.82 -0.66 -9.54
N GLY A 29 -6.23 0.45 -9.09
CA GLY A 29 -6.93 1.68 -8.74
C GLY A 29 -7.66 2.37 -9.91
N ASN A 30 -7.31 2.05 -11.16
CA ASN A 30 -8.00 2.62 -12.33
C ASN A 30 -9.18 1.77 -12.80
N THR A 31 -9.28 0.51 -12.36
CA THR A 31 -10.30 -0.43 -12.85
C THR A 31 -11.29 -0.86 -11.80
N GLY A 32 -11.02 -0.55 -10.54
CA GLY A 32 -11.85 -1.01 -9.41
C GLY A 32 -11.75 -2.51 -9.15
N GLU A 33 -10.68 -3.15 -9.64
CA GLU A 33 -10.49 -4.59 -9.54
C GLU A 33 -9.40 -4.95 -8.54
N LEU A 34 -9.55 -6.09 -7.89
CA LEU A 34 -8.42 -6.87 -7.39
C LEU A 34 -8.01 -7.84 -8.50
N ARG A 35 -6.75 -7.77 -8.91
CA ARG A 35 -6.16 -8.64 -9.93
C ARG A 35 -5.41 -9.78 -9.24
N SER A 36 -5.42 -10.95 -9.84
CA SER A 36 -4.68 -12.13 -9.37
C SER A 36 -3.67 -12.58 -10.43
N TRP A 37 -2.41 -12.68 -10.04
CA TRP A 37 -1.37 -13.24 -10.89
C TRP A 37 -0.86 -14.55 -10.29
N LYS A 38 -0.79 -15.60 -11.13
CA LYS A 38 -0.24 -16.91 -10.75
C LYS A 38 0.32 -17.62 -11.97
N ASP A 39 1.55 -18.13 -11.89
CA ASP A 39 2.19 -18.96 -12.91
C ASP A 39 2.12 -18.37 -14.34
N GLY A 40 2.21 -17.03 -14.45
CA GLY A 40 2.14 -16.31 -15.72
C GLY A 40 0.72 -15.98 -16.20
N ALA A 41 -0.31 -16.40 -15.49
CA ALA A 41 -1.71 -16.04 -15.78
C ALA A 41 -2.13 -14.83 -14.92
N LEU A 42 -2.88 -13.91 -15.53
CA LEU A 42 -3.46 -12.73 -14.89
C LEU A 42 -4.98 -12.78 -15.02
N ASP A 43 -5.67 -12.84 -13.89
CA ASP A 43 -7.13 -12.90 -13.80
C ASP A 43 -7.68 -11.78 -12.91
N THR A 44 -9.00 -11.59 -12.90
CA THR A 44 -9.70 -10.75 -11.92
C THR A 44 -10.07 -11.61 -10.71
N TYR A 45 -9.64 -11.19 -9.51
CA TYR A 45 -10.00 -11.83 -8.25
C TYR A 45 -11.37 -11.35 -7.74
N ALA A 46 -11.58 -10.03 -7.72
CA ALA A 46 -12.83 -9.41 -7.28
C ALA A 46 -13.01 -8.03 -7.92
N TYR A 47 -14.23 -7.50 -7.89
CA TYR A 47 -14.52 -6.12 -8.27
C TYR A 47 -14.96 -5.34 -7.03
N THR A 48 -14.14 -4.41 -6.58
CA THR A 48 -14.39 -3.56 -5.40
C THR A 48 -15.12 -2.27 -5.74
N GLY A 49 -15.16 -1.93 -7.03
CA GLY A 49 -15.53 -0.60 -7.50
C GLY A 49 -14.48 0.45 -7.16
N GLY A 50 -14.63 1.64 -7.70
CA GLY A 50 -13.78 2.80 -7.40
C GLY A 50 -12.28 2.55 -7.52
N SER A 51 -11.51 3.15 -6.64
CA SER A 51 -10.05 3.08 -6.62
C SER A 51 -9.53 2.35 -5.38
N PRO A 52 -9.37 1.01 -5.43
CA PRO A 52 -8.69 0.25 -4.38
C PRO A 52 -7.18 0.55 -4.42
N TRP A 53 -6.56 0.70 -3.23
CA TRP A 53 -5.13 1.03 -3.09
C TRP A 53 -4.38 -0.04 -2.32
N GLY A 54 -4.27 0.06 -1.02
CA GLY A 54 -3.63 -0.94 -0.19
C GLY A 54 -4.48 -2.17 0.03
N ALA A 55 -3.83 -3.32 0.21
CA ALA A 55 -4.49 -4.56 0.58
C ALA A 55 -3.65 -5.38 1.55
N VAL A 56 -4.32 -6.13 2.44
CA VAL A 56 -3.68 -7.08 3.35
C VAL A 56 -4.54 -8.32 3.54
N LEU A 57 -3.91 -9.50 3.59
CA LEU A 57 -4.60 -10.76 3.86
C LEU A 57 -4.87 -10.90 5.36
N GLY A 58 -6.12 -11.09 5.73
CA GLY A 58 -6.52 -11.44 7.08
C GLY A 58 -6.28 -12.91 7.42
N SER A 59 -6.17 -13.20 8.71
CA SER A 59 -6.04 -14.58 9.22
C SER A 59 -7.31 -15.43 9.02
N ASP A 60 -8.41 -14.79 8.65
CA ASP A 60 -9.69 -15.40 8.25
C ASP A 60 -9.76 -15.74 6.75
N GLY A 61 -8.70 -15.40 5.98
CA GLY A 61 -8.60 -15.63 4.54
C GLY A 61 -9.27 -14.56 3.68
N ALA A 62 -9.87 -13.53 4.28
CA ALA A 62 -10.39 -12.37 3.54
C ALA A 62 -9.26 -11.37 3.25
N ILE A 63 -9.41 -10.58 2.19
CA ILE A 63 -8.52 -9.47 1.88
C ILE A 63 -9.19 -8.18 2.37
N TYR A 64 -8.47 -7.40 3.17
CA TYR A 64 -8.88 -6.08 3.62
C TYR A 64 -8.25 -5.04 2.69
N VAL A 65 -9.05 -4.07 2.25
CA VAL A 65 -8.69 -3.13 1.18
C VAL A 65 -9.00 -1.70 1.59
N THR A 66 -8.08 -0.80 1.33
CA THR A 66 -8.35 0.64 1.36
C THR A 66 -9.01 1.06 0.06
N GLN A 67 -10.16 1.72 0.16
CA GLN A 67 -10.94 2.23 -0.97
C GLN A 67 -10.87 3.75 -1.02
N GLY A 68 -10.33 4.32 -2.09
CA GLY A 68 -10.16 5.76 -2.28
C GLY A 68 -11.40 6.49 -2.80
N GLY A 69 -12.49 5.76 -3.08
CA GLY A 69 -13.69 6.34 -3.67
C GLY A 69 -13.78 6.18 -5.19
N PRO A 70 -14.66 6.89 -5.90
CA PRO A 70 -14.87 6.73 -7.33
C PRO A 70 -13.60 7.03 -8.14
N VAL A 71 -13.33 6.25 -9.18
CA VAL A 71 -12.26 6.58 -10.14
C VAL A 71 -12.57 7.92 -10.80
N PRO A 72 -11.61 8.87 -10.88
CA PRO A 72 -11.83 10.13 -11.57
C PRO A 72 -12.32 9.94 -13.02
N GLY A 73 -13.49 10.52 -13.32
CA GLY A 73 -14.12 10.42 -14.64
C GLY A 73 -15.00 9.18 -14.83
N SER A 74 -15.17 8.33 -13.82
CA SER A 74 -16.14 7.23 -13.85
C SER A 74 -17.54 7.67 -13.40
N ASP A 75 -18.56 6.84 -13.73
CA ASP A 75 -19.95 7.03 -13.29
C ASP A 75 -20.27 6.33 -11.93
N GLU A 76 -19.25 5.94 -11.18
CA GLU A 76 -19.36 5.13 -9.95
C GLU A 76 -19.76 5.96 -8.71
N SER A 77 -20.83 6.75 -8.82
CA SER A 77 -21.28 7.68 -7.77
C SER A 77 -21.71 6.99 -6.44
N GLY A 78 -21.80 5.67 -6.41
CA GLY A 78 -22.18 4.90 -5.20
C GLY A 78 -20.99 4.39 -4.38
N VAL A 79 -19.77 4.48 -4.91
CA VAL A 79 -18.56 4.06 -4.19
C VAL A 79 -18.08 5.19 -3.28
N VAL A 80 -17.79 4.86 -2.04
CA VAL A 80 -17.30 5.82 -1.04
C VAL A 80 -15.93 5.41 -0.52
N SER A 81 -15.11 6.39 -0.15
CA SER A 81 -13.83 6.16 0.51
C SER A 81 -14.03 5.39 1.83
N GLY A 82 -13.20 4.39 2.09
CA GLY A 82 -13.40 3.55 3.26
C GLY A 82 -12.48 2.33 3.33
N ILE A 83 -12.77 1.47 4.26
CA ILE A 83 -12.15 0.15 4.39
C ILE A 83 -13.16 -0.90 3.94
N GLN A 84 -12.76 -1.73 3.00
CA GLN A 84 -13.56 -2.86 2.49
C GLN A 84 -12.95 -4.19 2.93
N ARG A 85 -13.79 -5.21 3.01
CA ARG A 85 -13.41 -6.60 3.19
C ARG A 85 -13.89 -7.40 1.97
N VAL A 86 -13.00 -8.21 1.44
CA VAL A 86 -13.26 -9.05 0.26
C VAL A 86 -13.09 -10.51 0.66
N ASP A 87 -14.17 -11.25 0.64
CA ASP A 87 -14.17 -12.69 0.94
C ASP A 87 -13.51 -13.51 -0.17
N ALA A 88 -13.19 -14.76 0.14
CA ALA A 88 -12.56 -15.69 -0.82
C ALA A 88 -13.44 -15.99 -2.05
N ASP A 89 -14.75 -15.76 -1.98
CA ASP A 89 -15.69 -15.87 -3.11
C ASP A 89 -15.84 -14.58 -3.93
N GLY A 90 -15.08 -13.53 -3.57
CA GLY A 90 -15.14 -12.21 -4.21
C GLY A 90 -16.23 -11.29 -3.71
N THR A 91 -16.99 -11.67 -2.67
CA THR A 91 -17.99 -10.80 -2.04
C THR A 91 -17.31 -9.64 -1.35
N VAL A 92 -17.77 -8.41 -1.61
CA VAL A 92 -17.20 -7.16 -1.08
C VAL A 92 -18.14 -6.54 -0.06
N GLU A 93 -17.62 -6.21 1.11
CA GLU A 93 -18.33 -5.52 2.20
C GLU A 93 -17.61 -4.22 2.58
N LEU A 94 -18.33 -3.12 2.71
CA LEU A 94 -17.81 -1.88 3.29
C LEU A 94 -17.85 -1.98 4.82
N LEU A 95 -16.68 -2.04 5.47
CA LEU A 95 -16.56 -2.12 6.92
C LEU A 95 -16.74 -0.76 7.59
N SER A 96 -16.11 0.27 7.04
CA SER A 96 -16.18 1.62 7.60
C SER A 96 -15.82 2.68 6.56
N SER A 97 -16.54 3.81 6.59
CA SER A 97 -16.22 5.04 5.84
C SER A 97 -15.90 6.23 6.76
N SER A 98 -15.91 5.99 8.07
CA SER A 98 -15.57 7.02 9.06
C SER A 98 -15.04 6.40 10.34
N ILE A 99 -14.03 7.01 10.96
CA ILE A 99 -13.42 6.56 12.23
C ILE A 99 -13.30 7.74 13.18
N ALA A 100 -13.66 7.53 14.46
CA ALA A 100 -13.58 8.53 15.51
C ALA A 100 -14.24 9.88 15.14
N GLY A 101 -15.33 9.84 14.34
CA GLY A 101 -16.06 11.03 13.88
C GLY A 101 -15.43 11.73 12.66
N HIS A 102 -14.35 11.19 12.07
CA HIS A 102 -13.75 11.68 10.85
C HIS A 102 -14.18 10.82 9.66
N THR A 103 -14.68 11.44 8.60
CA THR A 103 -14.90 10.78 7.31
C THR A 103 -13.55 10.43 6.70
N LEU A 104 -13.40 9.21 6.17
CA LEU A 104 -12.22 8.81 5.43
C LEU A 104 -12.25 9.48 4.06
N ILE A 105 -11.11 10.05 3.64
CA ILE A 105 -11.00 10.83 2.40
C ILE A 105 -10.19 10.08 1.35
N GLY A 106 -8.99 9.66 1.71
CA GLY A 106 -8.07 8.94 0.85
C GLY A 106 -7.35 7.84 1.62
N PRO A 107 -8.07 6.81 2.16
CA PRO A 107 -7.38 5.65 2.73
C PRO A 107 -6.42 5.08 1.70
N ASN A 108 -5.16 4.86 2.10
CA ASN A 108 -4.11 4.53 1.16
C ASN A 108 -3.53 3.13 1.40
N ASP A 109 -2.79 2.92 2.45
CA ASP A 109 -2.18 1.61 2.74
C ASP A 109 -2.53 1.12 4.14
N LEU A 110 -2.42 -0.21 4.38
CA LEU A 110 -2.87 -0.83 5.61
C LEU A 110 -2.05 -2.07 5.99
N ALA A 111 -1.96 -2.30 7.30
CA ALA A 111 -1.33 -3.49 7.87
C ALA A 111 -2.02 -3.89 9.19
N PHE A 112 -2.05 -5.18 9.49
CA PHE A 112 -2.42 -5.62 10.83
C PHE A 112 -1.30 -5.33 11.82
N GLY A 113 -1.64 -4.74 12.95
CA GLY A 113 -0.71 -4.47 14.03
C GLY A 113 -0.63 -5.61 15.05
N PRO A 114 0.34 -5.56 16.00
CA PRO A 114 0.55 -6.59 17.02
C PRO A 114 -0.63 -6.76 17.98
N ASP A 115 -1.50 -5.78 18.04
CA ASP A 115 -2.76 -5.80 18.77
C ASP A 115 -3.93 -6.48 18.03
N GLY A 116 -3.67 -6.99 16.83
CA GLY A 116 -4.65 -7.64 15.95
C GLY A 116 -5.61 -6.70 15.24
N ARG A 117 -5.49 -5.38 15.47
CA ARG A 117 -6.30 -4.35 14.80
C ARG A 117 -5.69 -3.97 13.45
N LEU A 118 -6.50 -3.36 12.59
CA LEU A 118 -6.07 -2.87 11.29
C LEU A 118 -5.61 -1.41 11.39
N TRP A 119 -4.33 -1.19 11.11
CA TRP A 119 -3.70 0.13 11.11
C TRP A 119 -3.59 0.61 9.67
N PHE A 120 -3.92 1.87 9.39
CA PHE A 120 -3.87 2.38 8.03
C PHE A 120 -3.59 3.88 7.95
N THR A 121 -3.13 4.28 6.79
CA THR A 121 -2.92 5.68 6.42
C THR A 121 -4.12 6.20 5.64
N ASP A 122 -4.44 7.48 5.83
CA ASP A 122 -5.35 8.25 5.00
C ASP A 122 -4.57 9.47 4.50
N SER A 123 -4.31 9.54 3.22
CA SER A 123 -3.49 10.58 2.62
C SER A 123 -4.15 11.96 2.67
N GLY A 124 -5.46 12.02 2.95
CA GLY A 124 -6.21 13.26 3.11
C GLY A 124 -6.56 13.95 1.80
N SER A 125 -6.05 13.50 0.66
CA SER A 125 -6.45 14.00 -0.65
C SER A 125 -7.24 12.95 -1.42
N GLU A 126 -8.25 13.42 -2.15
CA GLU A 126 -8.92 12.61 -3.13
C GLU A 126 -8.01 12.46 -4.35
N GLN A 127 -7.30 11.32 -4.45
CA GLN A 127 -6.64 10.82 -5.66
C GLN A 127 -5.82 11.84 -6.49
N ASP A 128 -5.26 12.89 -5.87
CA ASP A 128 -4.39 13.82 -6.57
C ASP A 128 -2.92 13.53 -6.23
N PHE A 129 -2.25 12.76 -7.09
CA PHE A 129 -0.81 12.42 -7.00
C PHE A 129 0.12 13.64 -7.02
N ARG A 130 -0.39 14.83 -7.21
CA ARG A 130 0.39 16.06 -7.02
C ARG A 130 0.68 16.33 -5.55
N PHE A 131 0.40 15.32 -4.68
CA PHE A 131 0.53 15.47 -3.24
C PHE A 131 -0.18 16.71 -2.73
N ASP A 132 -1.48 16.82 -3.06
CA ASP A 132 -2.31 17.89 -2.52
C ASP A 132 -2.45 17.72 -1.00
N VAL A 133 -1.60 18.43 -0.29
CA VAL A 133 -1.50 18.38 1.17
C VAL A 133 -2.43 19.36 1.88
N ARG A 134 -3.38 19.98 1.17
CA ARG A 134 -4.34 20.93 1.76
C ARG A 134 -5.27 20.28 2.78
N VAL A 135 -5.58 18.99 2.58
CA VAL A 135 -6.30 18.22 3.57
C VAL A 135 -5.28 17.44 4.39
N PRO A 136 -5.25 17.58 5.72
CA PRO A 136 -4.30 16.85 6.55
C PRO A 136 -4.47 15.34 6.40
N GLY A 137 -3.38 14.65 6.09
CA GLY A 137 -3.33 13.21 6.17
C GLY A 137 -3.45 12.73 7.62
N LYS A 138 -3.83 11.47 7.81
CA LYS A 138 -4.08 10.88 9.12
C LYS A 138 -3.62 9.44 9.17
N LEU A 139 -3.35 8.98 10.38
CA LEU A 139 -3.15 7.56 10.67
C LEU A 139 -4.25 7.10 11.61
N TYR A 140 -4.83 5.95 11.30
CA TYR A 140 -5.96 5.38 12.03
C TYR A 140 -5.74 3.94 12.43
N VAL A 141 -6.51 3.50 13.41
CA VAL A 141 -6.69 2.09 13.75
C VAL A 141 -8.18 1.77 13.71
N LEU A 142 -8.52 0.68 13.02
CA LEU A 142 -9.86 0.11 12.95
C LEU A 142 -9.90 -1.18 13.76
N ASP A 143 -10.92 -1.35 14.57
CA ASP A 143 -11.14 -2.55 15.38
C ASP A 143 -12.27 -3.44 14.80
N ALA A 144 -12.40 -4.66 15.32
CA ALA A 144 -13.38 -5.64 14.87
C ALA A 144 -14.86 -5.24 15.11
N THR A 145 -15.13 -4.14 15.80
CA THR A 145 -16.49 -3.62 16.00
C THR A 145 -16.91 -2.63 14.91
N GLY A 146 -15.99 -2.33 13.95
CA GLY A 146 -16.17 -1.26 12.98
C GLY A 146 -15.90 0.14 13.54
N GLY A 147 -15.48 0.22 14.82
CA GLY A 147 -14.99 1.41 15.48
C GLY A 147 -13.49 1.59 15.29
N GLY A 148 -12.91 2.53 16.04
CA GLY A 148 -11.46 2.73 15.98
C GLY A 148 -11.05 4.07 16.55
N GLU A 149 -9.79 4.43 16.34
CA GLU A 149 -9.20 5.65 16.85
C GLU A 149 -8.36 6.39 15.80
N LEU A 150 -8.32 7.70 15.90
CA LEU A 150 -7.34 8.54 15.22
C LEU A 150 -6.04 8.50 16.04
N LEU A 151 -4.98 7.95 15.45
CA LEU A 151 -3.67 7.91 16.10
C LEU A 151 -3.00 9.28 16.05
N MET A 152 -2.96 9.89 14.86
CA MET A 152 -2.39 11.22 14.69
C MET A 152 -2.81 11.87 13.37
N GLU A 153 -2.80 13.20 13.34
CA GLU A 153 -2.85 13.98 12.12
C GLU A 153 -1.42 14.24 11.59
N ARG A 154 -1.29 14.18 10.27
CA ARG A 154 -0.02 14.39 9.56
C ARG A 154 -0.22 15.44 8.47
N PRO A 155 -0.29 16.74 8.83
CA PRO A 155 -0.49 17.79 7.85
C PRO A 155 0.72 17.93 6.92
N GLU A 156 0.46 18.27 5.66
CA GLU A 156 1.44 18.66 4.66
C GLU A 156 2.45 17.57 4.24
N VAL A 157 2.16 16.27 4.48
CA VAL A 157 3.15 15.23 4.24
C VAL A 157 2.69 14.06 3.38
N TYR A 158 1.39 13.86 3.17
CA TYR A 158 0.83 12.76 2.39
C TYR A 158 1.29 11.39 2.93
N PRO A 159 0.74 10.91 4.08
CA PRO A 159 1.05 9.57 4.58
C PRO A 159 0.60 8.52 3.56
N ASN A 160 1.47 7.53 3.29
CA ASN A 160 1.28 6.54 2.24
C ASN A 160 1.52 5.13 2.80
N GLY A 161 2.54 4.39 2.37
CA GLY A 161 2.82 3.05 2.83
C GLY A 161 2.92 2.89 4.34
N ILE A 162 2.48 1.75 4.88
CA ILE A 162 2.56 1.41 6.30
C ILE A 162 3.03 -0.03 6.48
N ALA A 163 3.97 -0.27 7.40
CA ALA A 163 4.46 -1.61 7.70
C ALA A 163 4.96 -1.72 9.14
N PHE A 164 5.11 -2.95 9.62
CA PHE A 164 5.71 -3.28 10.91
C PHE A 164 7.04 -4.01 10.70
N ASP A 165 8.04 -3.71 11.53
CA ASP A 165 9.32 -4.40 11.51
C ASP A 165 9.32 -5.66 12.42
N GLU A 166 10.47 -6.35 12.52
CA GLU A 166 10.67 -7.55 13.33
C GLU A 166 10.50 -7.33 14.84
N HIS A 167 10.45 -6.07 15.28
CA HIS A 167 10.19 -5.67 16.66
C HIS A 167 8.76 -5.16 16.87
N GLU A 168 7.89 -5.37 15.88
CA GLU A 168 6.49 -4.92 15.88
C GLU A 168 6.36 -3.40 16.00
N ARG A 169 7.37 -2.63 15.55
CA ARG A 169 7.33 -1.18 15.50
C ARG A 169 6.71 -0.73 14.18
N MET A 170 5.77 0.20 14.27
CA MET A 170 5.08 0.75 13.10
C MET A 170 5.93 1.79 12.41
N TYR A 171 6.02 1.67 11.08
CA TYR A 171 6.59 2.67 10.18
C TYR A 171 5.58 3.09 9.13
N TRP A 172 5.70 4.33 8.66
CA TRP A 172 4.94 4.81 7.51
C TRP A 172 5.78 5.76 6.66
N THR A 173 5.44 5.83 5.40
CA THR A 173 6.05 6.76 4.46
C THR A 173 5.28 8.08 4.41
N GLU A 174 5.97 9.17 4.16
CA GLU A 174 5.41 10.50 3.95
C GLU A 174 5.93 11.02 2.60
N SER A 175 5.14 10.79 1.54
CA SER A 175 5.56 10.99 0.15
C SER A 175 5.95 12.44 -0.14
N ALA A 176 5.12 13.42 0.24
CA ALA A 176 5.39 14.82 0.01
C ALA A 176 6.63 15.33 0.78
N ALA A 177 6.92 14.72 1.92
CA ALA A 177 8.08 15.06 2.75
C ALA A 177 9.33 14.21 2.43
N ARG A 178 9.21 13.22 1.55
CA ARG A 178 10.28 12.30 1.15
C ARG A 178 10.98 11.65 2.33
N ARG A 179 10.21 11.13 3.27
CA ARG A 179 10.76 10.50 4.47
C ARG A 179 9.94 9.29 4.92
N ILE A 180 10.59 8.47 5.72
CA ILE A 180 9.95 7.38 6.45
C ILE A 180 9.95 7.76 7.93
N CYS A 181 8.81 7.62 8.57
CA CYS A 181 8.64 7.86 10.00
C CYS A 181 8.41 6.55 10.74
N ARG A 182 8.72 6.54 12.03
CA ARG A 182 8.45 5.45 12.96
C ARG A 182 7.62 5.96 14.13
N LEU A 183 6.72 5.13 14.63
CA LEU A 183 5.96 5.42 15.83
C LEU A 183 6.79 5.07 17.07
N ASP A 184 7.21 6.08 17.84
CA ASP A 184 7.94 5.94 19.09
C ASP A 184 7.16 6.64 20.22
N ASP A 185 6.76 5.91 21.26
CA ASP A 185 6.02 6.44 22.41
C ASP A 185 4.81 7.32 22.04
N GLY A 186 4.03 6.87 21.04
CA GLY A 186 2.85 7.59 20.52
C GLY A 186 3.17 8.83 19.68
N LYS A 187 4.44 9.02 19.27
CA LYS A 187 4.88 10.13 18.43
C LYS A 187 5.55 9.64 17.17
N GLY A 188 5.31 10.35 16.07
CA GLY A 188 6.02 10.10 14.82
C GLY A 188 7.41 10.72 14.86
N THR A 189 8.44 9.89 14.72
CA THR A 189 9.84 10.31 14.58
C THR A 189 10.35 10.01 13.18
N VAL A 190 11.16 10.89 12.60
CA VAL A 190 11.80 10.62 11.30
C VAL A 190 12.84 9.54 11.49
N TRP A 191 12.65 8.39 10.81
CA TRP A 191 13.59 7.29 10.81
C TRP A 191 14.58 7.36 9.65
N ALA A 192 14.09 7.71 8.45
CA ALA A 192 14.93 7.93 7.28
C ALA A 192 14.46 9.16 6.49
N GLN A 193 15.40 9.96 6.03
CA GLN A 193 15.16 11.07 5.10
C GLN A 193 15.75 10.71 3.74
N LEU A 194 14.91 10.67 2.71
CA LEU A 194 15.35 10.39 1.35
C LEU A 194 15.78 11.67 0.62
N SER A 195 16.64 11.49 -0.39
CA SER A 195 17.10 12.57 -1.24
C SER A 195 16.03 13.05 -2.22
N ASP A 196 16.30 14.19 -2.87
CA ASP A 196 15.44 14.70 -3.94
C ASP A 196 15.27 13.64 -5.06
N GLY A 197 14.03 13.48 -5.53
CA GLY A 197 13.68 12.48 -6.55
C GLY A 197 13.30 11.10 -5.98
N HIS A 198 13.46 10.85 -4.68
CA HIS A 198 13.01 9.61 -4.04
C HIS A 198 11.74 9.89 -3.23
N VAL A 199 10.60 9.70 -3.87
CA VAL A 199 9.29 9.88 -3.25
C VAL A 199 8.81 8.52 -2.75
N PRO A 200 8.82 8.27 -1.43
CA PRO A 200 8.46 6.98 -0.88
C PRO A 200 6.95 6.73 -1.00
N ASP A 201 6.60 5.49 -1.31
CA ASP A 201 5.26 4.96 -1.47
C ASP A 201 5.07 3.74 -0.57
N GLY A 202 4.61 2.60 -1.04
CA GLY A 202 4.52 1.37 -0.27
C GLY A 202 5.87 0.82 0.18
N MET A 203 5.91 -0.05 1.19
CA MET A 203 7.14 -0.63 1.68
C MET A 203 6.95 -2.00 2.33
N ALA A 204 8.03 -2.80 2.35
CA ALA A 204 8.09 -4.09 3.02
C ALA A 204 9.40 -4.24 3.82
N PHE A 205 9.34 -4.94 4.96
CA PHE A 205 10.52 -5.30 5.73
C PHE A 205 11.02 -6.71 5.39
N ALA A 206 12.33 -6.88 5.43
CA ALA A 206 12.98 -8.18 5.44
C ALA A 206 13.30 -8.63 6.88
N ALA A 207 13.48 -9.94 7.06
CA ALA A 207 13.76 -10.55 8.36
C ALA A 207 15.13 -10.16 8.96
N ASP A 208 16.02 -9.56 8.16
CA ASP A 208 17.30 -9.00 8.61
C ASP A 208 17.23 -7.51 8.98
N GLY A 209 16.03 -6.95 9.03
CA GLY A 209 15.75 -5.57 9.42
C GLY A 209 15.88 -4.55 8.29
N ARG A 210 16.28 -4.95 7.06
CA ARG A 210 16.24 -4.05 5.90
C ARG A 210 14.82 -3.68 5.52
N ALA A 211 14.62 -2.42 5.10
CA ALA A 211 13.36 -1.99 4.50
C ALA A 211 13.53 -1.81 2.98
N PHE A 212 12.56 -2.31 2.23
CA PHE A 212 12.43 -2.14 0.79
C PHE A 212 11.30 -1.15 0.54
N VAL A 213 11.65 0.05 0.12
CA VAL A 213 10.72 1.18 -0.02
C VAL A 213 10.55 1.48 -1.50
N CYS A 214 9.32 1.37 -2.00
CA CYS A 214 8.99 1.81 -3.34
C CYS A 214 9.17 3.32 -3.45
N THR A 215 9.85 3.77 -4.51
CA THR A 215 10.13 5.18 -4.72
C THR A 215 9.71 5.58 -6.12
N THR A 216 8.58 6.30 -6.18
CA THR A 216 7.85 6.54 -7.43
C THR A 216 8.63 7.32 -8.46
N VAL A 217 9.41 8.32 -8.08
CA VAL A 217 10.12 9.19 -9.02
C VAL A 217 11.48 8.64 -9.42
N SER A 218 12.20 7.97 -8.52
CA SER A 218 13.52 7.38 -8.81
C SER A 218 13.47 6.17 -9.73
N GLY A 219 12.29 5.57 -9.90
CA GLY A 219 12.04 4.50 -10.86
C GLY A 219 12.34 3.11 -10.33
N GLY A 220 12.04 2.83 -9.05
CA GLY A 220 12.23 1.50 -8.50
C GLY A 220 12.07 1.40 -6.99
N VAL A 221 12.90 0.59 -6.35
CA VAL A 221 12.85 0.32 -4.91
C VAL A 221 14.16 0.74 -4.25
N THR A 222 14.08 1.57 -3.22
CA THR A 222 15.23 1.95 -2.39
C THR A 222 15.34 1.00 -1.20
N VAL A 223 16.49 0.36 -1.04
CA VAL A 223 16.77 -0.54 0.08
C VAL A 223 17.47 0.23 1.18
N LEU A 224 16.87 0.19 2.38
CA LEU A 224 17.40 0.86 3.58
C LEU A 224 17.94 -0.17 4.58
N SER A 225 19.01 0.20 5.29
CA SER A 225 19.48 -0.56 6.45
C SER A 225 18.48 -0.50 7.61
N ALA A 226 18.64 -1.36 8.62
CA ALA A 226 17.89 -1.28 9.87
C ALA A 226 18.04 0.07 10.61
N GLY A 227 19.06 0.85 10.26
CA GLY A 227 19.29 2.21 10.75
C GLY A 227 18.68 3.33 9.89
N GLY A 228 18.04 3.00 8.75
CA GLY A 228 17.46 3.98 7.83
C GLY A 228 18.45 4.58 6.82
N GLU A 229 19.66 4.00 6.65
CA GLU A 229 20.64 4.42 5.66
C GLU A 229 20.37 3.75 4.31
N VAL A 230 20.47 4.48 3.21
CA VAL A 230 20.35 3.92 1.85
C VAL A 230 21.51 2.97 1.58
N LEU A 231 21.21 1.73 1.26
CA LEU A 231 22.19 0.69 0.91
C LEU A 231 22.28 0.47 -0.60
N GLU A 232 21.13 0.40 -1.27
CA GLU A 232 21.04 0.03 -2.69
C GLU A 232 19.78 0.64 -3.31
N GLU A 233 19.78 0.77 -4.63
CA GLU A 233 18.62 1.12 -5.45
C GLU A 233 18.40 0.02 -6.50
N ILE A 234 17.18 -0.52 -6.54
CA ILE A 234 16.74 -1.50 -7.52
C ILE A 234 15.96 -0.74 -8.59
N HIS A 235 16.55 -0.60 -9.78
CA HIS A 235 15.94 0.17 -10.86
C HIS A 235 15.03 -0.72 -11.72
N LEU A 236 13.75 -0.36 -11.82
CA LEU A 236 12.77 -0.98 -12.72
C LEU A 236 12.50 -0.12 -13.96
N GLY A 237 12.93 1.15 -13.93
CA GLY A 237 12.66 2.15 -14.98
C GLY A 237 11.23 2.68 -14.96
N GLU A 238 10.48 2.39 -13.91
CA GLU A 238 9.08 2.76 -13.72
C GLU A 238 8.83 3.21 -12.28
N HIS A 239 7.75 3.95 -12.05
CA HIS A 239 7.36 4.41 -10.71
C HIS A 239 6.85 3.22 -9.89
N ALA A 240 7.70 2.63 -9.05
CA ALA A 240 7.26 1.60 -8.11
C ALA A 240 6.27 2.19 -7.11
N THR A 241 5.14 1.52 -6.93
CA THR A 241 4.04 1.99 -6.08
C THR A 241 4.00 1.21 -4.76
N ASN A 242 3.99 -0.13 -4.80
CA ASN A 242 3.98 -0.93 -3.57
C ASN A 242 4.76 -2.24 -3.78
N CYS A 243 5.08 -2.94 -2.68
CA CYS A 243 5.81 -4.21 -2.76
C CYS A 243 5.49 -5.15 -1.61
N ILE A 244 5.71 -6.46 -1.87
CA ILE A 244 5.55 -7.51 -0.87
C ILE A 244 6.56 -8.64 -1.11
N PHE A 245 7.03 -9.25 -0.05
CA PHE A 245 7.87 -10.44 -0.12
C PHE A 245 7.05 -11.74 -0.15
N ALA A 246 7.45 -12.68 -1.02
CA ALA A 246 7.14 -14.09 -0.89
C ALA A 246 8.46 -14.88 -0.83
N GLY A 247 8.88 -15.27 0.36
CA GLY A 247 10.22 -15.84 0.57
C GLY A 247 11.30 -14.80 0.29
N SER A 248 12.20 -15.07 -0.68
CA SER A 248 13.24 -14.13 -1.13
C SER A 248 12.86 -13.34 -2.38
N THR A 249 11.72 -13.60 -2.97
CA THR A 249 11.22 -12.84 -4.12
C THR A 249 10.43 -11.64 -3.64
N LEU A 250 10.84 -10.44 -4.05
CA LEU A 250 10.08 -9.21 -3.87
C LEU A 250 9.19 -8.99 -5.09
N TYR A 251 7.88 -8.96 -4.89
CA TYR A 251 6.91 -8.58 -5.89
C TYR A 251 6.65 -7.07 -5.80
N VAL A 252 6.65 -6.39 -6.96
CA VAL A 252 6.54 -4.93 -7.02
C VAL A 252 5.47 -4.53 -8.03
N THR A 253 4.54 -3.71 -7.59
CA THR A 253 3.60 -2.99 -8.45
C THR A 253 4.24 -1.68 -8.90
N ALA A 254 4.02 -1.28 -10.15
CA ALA A 254 4.61 -0.07 -10.70
C ALA A 254 3.75 0.54 -11.82
N THR A 255 3.98 1.80 -12.15
CA THR A 255 3.32 2.50 -13.26
C THR A 255 4.29 3.44 -13.98
N LYS A 256 3.94 3.87 -15.19
CA LYS A 256 4.72 4.84 -15.97
C LYS A 256 4.27 6.28 -15.78
N VAL A 257 3.10 6.48 -15.17
CA VAL A 257 2.50 7.80 -14.99
C VAL A 257 2.08 7.99 -13.55
N ALA A 258 2.12 9.25 -13.12
CA ALA A 258 1.71 9.64 -11.78
C ALA A 258 0.21 10.01 -11.69
N ASP A 259 -0.50 10.12 -12.81
CA ASP A 259 -1.91 10.53 -12.83
C ASP A 259 -2.83 9.31 -13.00
N ILE A 260 -3.91 9.26 -12.23
CA ILE A 260 -4.94 8.23 -12.33
C ILE A 260 -6.04 8.70 -13.27
N HIS A 261 -6.31 7.90 -14.29
CA HIS A 261 -7.45 8.09 -15.18
C HIS A 261 -8.00 6.75 -15.63
N VAL A 262 -9.31 6.64 -15.78
CA VAL A 262 -10.03 5.41 -16.14
C VAL A 262 -9.46 4.70 -17.39
N ASP A 263 -8.94 5.48 -18.33
CA ASP A 263 -8.46 4.96 -19.63
C ASP A 263 -6.95 4.65 -19.65
N GLN A 264 -6.20 4.91 -18.57
CA GLN A 264 -4.76 4.67 -18.54
C GLN A 264 -4.44 3.22 -18.20
N ARG A 265 -3.61 2.60 -19.02
CA ARG A 265 -3.15 1.22 -18.87
C ARG A 265 -1.62 1.18 -18.97
N THR A 266 -0.96 1.87 -18.05
CA THR A 266 0.51 1.98 -18.01
C THR A 266 1.12 1.17 -16.86
N GLY A 267 0.28 0.55 -16.03
CA GLY A 267 0.70 -0.23 -14.89
C GLY A 267 1.40 -1.52 -15.29
N THR A 268 2.32 -1.94 -14.44
CA THR A 268 3.16 -3.12 -14.59
C THR A 268 3.32 -3.83 -13.26
N PHE A 269 3.64 -5.12 -13.34
CA PHE A 269 3.88 -5.98 -12.17
C PHE A 269 5.20 -6.72 -12.38
N TRP A 270 6.05 -6.73 -11.36
CA TRP A 270 7.43 -7.20 -11.41
C TRP A 270 7.74 -8.19 -10.31
N SER A 271 8.75 -9.01 -10.51
CA SER A 271 9.44 -9.76 -9.47
C SER A 271 10.92 -9.43 -9.46
N VAL A 272 11.50 -9.38 -8.27
CA VAL A 272 12.94 -9.17 -8.04
C VAL A 272 13.43 -10.25 -7.10
N GLU A 273 14.39 -11.06 -7.56
CA GLU A 273 15.07 -11.99 -6.67
C GLU A 273 16.06 -11.24 -5.81
N THR A 274 15.93 -11.38 -4.49
CA THR A 274 16.75 -10.66 -3.52
C THR A 274 17.63 -11.63 -2.71
N ASP A 275 18.63 -11.11 -2.03
CA ASP A 275 19.43 -11.81 -1.03
C ASP A 275 18.81 -11.76 0.38
N ALA A 276 17.64 -11.14 0.50
CA ALA A 276 16.87 -11.03 1.73
C ALA A 276 15.71 -12.03 1.77
N THR A 277 15.22 -12.35 2.96
CA THR A 277 13.96 -13.07 3.14
C THR A 277 12.95 -12.10 3.75
N GLY A 278 11.74 -12.05 3.19
CA GLY A 278 10.70 -11.18 3.69
C GLY A 278 10.31 -11.48 5.14
N LEU A 279 10.01 -10.44 5.89
CA LEU A 279 9.45 -10.57 7.22
C LEU A 279 8.00 -11.05 7.09
N PRO A 280 7.58 -12.12 7.81
CA PRO A 280 6.17 -12.52 7.84
C PRO A 280 5.29 -11.39 8.35
N LEU A 281 4.18 -11.14 7.64
CA LEU A 281 3.21 -10.13 8.06
C LEU A 281 2.52 -10.56 9.37
N ILE A 282 2.17 -9.57 10.19
CA ILE A 282 1.42 -9.79 11.43
C ILE A 282 0.02 -10.28 11.07
N PRO A 283 -0.43 -11.44 11.57
CA PRO A 283 -1.76 -11.94 11.28
C PRO A 283 -2.82 -11.18 12.08
N GLY A 284 -3.94 -10.88 11.45
CA GLY A 284 -5.07 -10.23 12.10
C GLY A 284 -6.37 -10.43 11.35
N ARG A 285 -7.47 -10.01 11.95
CA ARG A 285 -8.80 -10.00 11.31
C ARG A 285 -9.71 -8.99 12.02
N LEU A 286 -10.68 -8.47 11.32
CA LEU A 286 -11.78 -7.66 11.87
C LEU A 286 -13.09 -8.42 11.94
#